data_8f11154219bb531d72ec5a6d34bd5b0d
#
_entry.id   8f11154219bb531d72ec5a6d34bd5b0d
#
_cell.length_a   1.000
_cell.length_b   1.000
_cell.length_c   1.000
_cell.angle_alpha   90.00
_cell.angle_beta   90.00
_cell.angle_gamma   90.00
#
_symmetry.space_group_name_H-M   'P 1'
#
loop_
_entity.id
_entity.type
_entity.pdbx_description
1 polymer ?
#
loop_
_entity_poly.entity_id
_entity_poly.type
_entity_poly.pdbx_seq_one_letter_code
_entity_poly.pdbx_strand_id
1 'polypeptide(L)'
;MTVRDMLKSIAVSSANDCACAMAEHLAGSEGAFVERMNKRAQELGMTNTHFVNCTGLDDAPEASEHRTSARDIAIMSRELLKNHPDIKKFTTIWMDTIRNGAFGLSNTNKMVRFYSGATGLKTGFTSGAGYCLSASAQRDGLELVAVVMGAESSSVRFAACKQLLDYGFANYALYTPELPGEARVAVRLGRTDGVNAVLRGDNAILVEKGERNGIQTEVSLEETVSAPVPEGARLGTLTIRTNDRVLAELPLVAEAAVERVDWGDLFVRVLKRVAMAG
;
A
#
# COMPACT_ATOMS: atom_id res chain seq x y z
N MET A 1 -16.83 -0.23 -27.40
CA MET A 1 -15.86 0.46 -26.54
C MET A 1 -15.07 -0.60 -25.78
N THR A 2 -13.78 -0.47 -25.60
CA THR A 2 -12.97 -1.45 -24.87
C THR A 2 -13.11 -1.25 -23.34
N VAL A 3 -12.83 -2.28 -22.55
CA VAL A 3 -12.76 -2.18 -21.07
C VAL A 3 -11.80 -1.06 -20.64
N ARG A 4 -10.67 -0.92 -21.36
CA ARG A 4 -9.71 0.15 -21.13
C ARG A 4 -10.30 1.54 -21.34
N ASP A 5 -11.09 1.73 -22.40
CA ASP A 5 -11.75 3.02 -22.67
C ASP A 5 -12.82 3.32 -21.60
N MET A 6 -13.55 2.29 -21.15
CA MET A 6 -14.52 2.46 -20.07
C MET A 6 -13.84 2.87 -18.75
N LEU A 7 -12.74 2.19 -18.38
CA LEU A 7 -11.95 2.57 -17.18
C LEU A 7 -11.40 3.99 -17.28
N LYS A 8 -10.89 4.41 -18.45
CA LYS A 8 -10.48 5.81 -18.68
C LYS A 8 -11.65 6.77 -18.47
N SER A 9 -12.80 6.47 -19.06
CA SER A 9 -13.99 7.34 -18.96
C SER A 9 -14.48 7.49 -17.52
N ILE A 10 -14.47 6.39 -16.75
CA ILE A 10 -14.84 6.39 -15.33
C ILE A 10 -13.83 7.19 -14.50
N ALA A 11 -12.53 6.92 -14.65
CA ALA A 11 -11.49 7.51 -13.82
C ALA A 11 -11.27 9.01 -14.15
N VAL A 12 -11.31 9.38 -15.42
CA VAL A 12 -10.97 10.72 -15.91
C VAL A 12 -12.20 11.65 -15.90
N SER A 13 -13.29 11.23 -16.57
CA SER A 13 -14.46 12.07 -16.80
C SER A 13 -15.66 11.72 -15.92
N SER A 14 -15.53 10.73 -15.03
CA SER A 14 -16.62 10.30 -14.15
C SER A 14 -17.87 9.81 -14.92
N ALA A 15 -17.69 9.03 -15.99
CA ALA A 15 -18.75 8.55 -16.86
C ALA A 15 -19.61 7.49 -16.15
N ASN A 16 -20.83 7.85 -15.77
CA ASN A 16 -21.78 6.97 -15.08
C ASN A 16 -22.27 5.82 -15.97
N ASP A 17 -22.52 6.08 -17.25
CA ASP A 17 -22.89 5.07 -18.24
C ASP A 17 -21.82 3.96 -18.35
N CYS A 18 -20.55 4.33 -18.33
CA CYS A 18 -19.45 3.37 -18.33
C CYS A 18 -19.36 2.60 -17.01
N ALA A 19 -19.69 3.24 -15.87
CA ALA A 19 -19.73 2.55 -14.58
C ALA A 19 -20.82 1.48 -14.55
N CYS A 20 -22.05 1.81 -14.99
CA CYS A 20 -23.15 0.85 -15.11
C CYS A 20 -22.81 -0.29 -16.07
N ALA A 21 -22.29 0.02 -17.27
CA ALA A 21 -21.90 -1.01 -18.23
C ALA A 21 -20.82 -1.94 -17.69
N MET A 22 -19.85 -1.43 -16.93
CA MET A 22 -18.83 -2.25 -16.26
C MET A 22 -19.43 -3.10 -15.13
N ALA A 23 -20.36 -2.57 -14.35
CA ALA A 23 -21.06 -3.28 -13.29
C ALA A 23 -21.85 -4.48 -13.87
N GLU A 24 -22.63 -4.25 -14.92
CA GLU A 24 -23.37 -5.28 -15.64
C GLU A 24 -22.46 -6.33 -16.26
N HIS A 25 -21.36 -5.91 -16.88
CA HIS A 25 -20.39 -6.83 -17.49
C HIS A 25 -19.74 -7.75 -16.45
N LEU A 26 -19.42 -7.23 -15.25
CA LEU A 26 -18.71 -7.96 -14.20
C LEU A 26 -19.61 -8.84 -13.33
N ALA A 27 -20.89 -8.49 -13.18
CA ALA A 27 -21.80 -9.15 -12.24
C ALA A 27 -23.13 -9.59 -12.86
N GLY A 28 -23.39 -9.28 -14.13
CA GLY A 28 -24.63 -9.60 -14.82
C GLY A 28 -25.74 -8.56 -14.62
N SER A 29 -25.68 -7.75 -13.57
CA SER A 29 -26.58 -6.61 -13.32
C SER A 29 -25.92 -5.59 -12.38
N GLU A 30 -26.41 -4.36 -12.39
CA GLU A 30 -25.95 -3.34 -11.43
C GLU A 30 -26.23 -3.77 -9.97
N GLY A 31 -27.42 -4.31 -9.67
CA GLY A 31 -27.76 -4.79 -8.32
C GLY A 31 -26.80 -5.85 -7.81
N ALA A 32 -26.48 -6.87 -8.64
CA ALA A 32 -25.50 -7.88 -8.26
C ALA A 32 -24.08 -7.30 -8.08
N PHE A 33 -23.74 -6.26 -8.82
CA PHE A 33 -22.46 -5.56 -8.63
C PHE A 33 -22.46 -4.77 -7.31
N VAL A 34 -23.54 -4.08 -6.97
CA VAL A 34 -23.70 -3.36 -5.70
C VAL A 34 -23.61 -4.30 -4.50
N GLU A 35 -24.16 -5.52 -4.58
CA GLU A 35 -23.96 -6.55 -3.55
C GLU A 35 -22.48 -6.88 -3.37
N ARG A 36 -21.72 -7.01 -4.48
CA ARG A 36 -20.26 -7.23 -4.43
C ARG A 36 -19.52 -6.03 -3.83
N MET A 37 -19.96 -4.79 -4.15
CA MET A 37 -19.38 -3.57 -3.55
C MET A 37 -19.59 -3.57 -2.03
N ASN A 38 -20.81 -3.86 -1.55
CA ASN A 38 -21.13 -3.91 -0.13
C ASN A 38 -20.38 -5.03 0.59
N LYS A 39 -20.29 -6.22 -0.01
CA LYS A 39 -19.47 -7.31 0.52
C LYS A 39 -18.01 -6.89 0.67
N ARG A 40 -17.44 -6.25 -0.36
CA ARG A 40 -16.06 -5.76 -0.31
C ARG A 40 -15.85 -4.67 0.74
N ALA A 41 -16.81 -3.77 0.90
CA ALA A 41 -16.78 -2.78 1.97
C ALA A 41 -16.72 -3.43 3.37
N GLN A 42 -17.51 -4.48 3.61
CA GLN A 42 -17.46 -5.25 4.87
C GLN A 42 -16.12 -5.94 5.08
N GLU A 43 -15.57 -6.60 4.05
CA GLU A 43 -14.24 -7.23 4.10
C GLU A 43 -13.12 -6.25 4.44
N LEU A 44 -13.24 -5.00 3.99
CA LEU A 44 -12.30 -3.92 4.27
C LEU A 44 -12.53 -3.23 5.63
N GLY A 45 -13.60 -3.59 6.36
CA GLY A 45 -13.96 -2.96 7.62
C GLY A 45 -14.53 -1.54 7.49
N MET A 46 -15.16 -1.23 6.34
CA MET A 46 -15.84 0.04 6.07
C MET A 46 -17.23 0.06 6.74
N THR A 47 -17.25 0.22 8.04
CA THR A 47 -18.47 0.02 8.88
C THR A 47 -19.55 1.08 8.71
N ASN A 48 -19.22 2.24 8.12
CA ASN A 48 -20.16 3.34 7.88
C ASN A 48 -20.54 3.46 6.39
N THR A 49 -20.32 2.40 5.60
CA THR A 49 -20.55 2.41 4.17
C THR A 49 -21.66 1.46 3.77
N HIS A 50 -22.58 1.97 2.96
CA HIS A 50 -23.60 1.18 2.27
C HIS A 50 -23.82 1.77 0.88
N PHE A 51 -23.60 0.97 -0.15
CA PHE A 51 -23.81 1.34 -1.55
C PHE A 51 -25.20 0.85 -2.01
N VAL A 52 -25.92 1.67 -2.77
CA VAL A 52 -27.20 1.29 -3.40
C VAL A 52 -27.15 1.35 -4.91
N ASN A 53 -26.13 1.99 -5.49
CA ASN A 53 -25.84 1.99 -6.92
C ASN A 53 -24.32 2.08 -7.16
N CYS A 54 -23.86 1.90 -8.39
CA CYS A 54 -22.44 1.93 -8.75
C CYS A 54 -21.95 3.34 -9.18
N THR A 55 -22.83 4.32 -9.25
CA THR A 55 -22.54 5.68 -9.75
C THR A 55 -22.40 6.72 -8.66
N GLY A 56 -23.10 6.54 -7.52
CA GLY A 56 -23.21 7.52 -6.46
C GLY A 56 -24.23 8.65 -6.75
N LEU A 57 -25.10 8.49 -7.75
CA LEU A 57 -26.18 9.42 -8.00
C LEU A 57 -27.26 9.32 -6.91
N ASP A 58 -27.88 10.45 -6.58
CA ASP A 58 -28.87 10.60 -5.51
C ASP A 58 -30.30 10.91 -6.04
N ASP A 59 -30.56 10.58 -7.31
CA ASP A 59 -31.81 10.84 -8.02
C ASP A 59 -32.91 9.76 -7.80
N ALA A 60 -32.56 8.62 -7.20
CA ALA A 60 -33.50 7.55 -6.89
C ALA A 60 -33.86 7.56 -5.39
N PRO A 61 -35.10 7.12 -5.01
CA PRO A 61 -35.52 7.08 -3.62
C PRO A 61 -34.59 6.29 -2.69
N GLU A 62 -34.01 5.21 -3.21
CA GLU A 62 -33.10 4.32 -2.49
C GLU A 62 -31.75 5.01 -2.18
N ALA A 63 -31.44 6.12 -2.87
CA ALA A 63 -30.19 6.86 -2.65
C ALA A 63 -30.09 7.46 -1.24
N SER A 64 -31.22 7.60 -0.51
CA SER A 64 -31.21 7.97 0.91
C SER A 64 -30.41 7.00 1.80
N GLU A 65 -30.28 5.74 1.39
CA GLU A 65 -29.50 4.70 2.09
C GLU A 65 -28.03 4.66 1.62
N HIS A 66 -27.67 5.41 0.54
CA HIS A 66 -26.32 5.46 0.02
C HIS A 66 -25.45 6.34 0.94
N ARG A 67 -24.63 5.71 1.74
CA ARG A 67 -23.82 6.42 2.74
C ARG A 67 -22.40 5.89 2.84
N THR A 68 -21.51 6.75 3.26
CA THR A 68 -20.12 6.40 3.57
C THR A 68 -19.53 7.42 4.55
N SER A 69 -18.28 7.24 4.92
CA SER A 69 -17.49 8.19 5.71
C SER A 69 -16.15 8.50 5.03
N ALA A 70 -15.55 9.65 5.38
CA ALA A 70 -14.23 10.00 4.88
C ALA A 70 -13.19 8.92 5.25
N ARG A 71 -13.30 8.32 6.44
CA ARG A 71 -12.44 7.22 6.87
C ARG A 71 -12.60 5.98 5.97
N ASP A 72 -13.82 5.58 5.68
CA ASP A 72 -14.08 4.40 4.87
C ASP A 72 -13.59 4.58 3.43
N ILE A 73 -13.80 5.78 2.85
CA ILE A 73 -13.24 6.11 1.54
C ILE A 73 -11.70 6.11 1.57
N ALA A 74 -11.07 6.56 2.66
CA ALA A 74 -9.61 6.49 2.80
C ALA A 74 -9.11 5.03 2.88
N ILE A 75 -9.83 4.15 3.59
CA ILE A 75 -9.54 2.70 3.66
C ILE A 75 -9.60 2.09 2.25
N MET A 76 -10.69 2.32 1.52
CA MET A 76 -10.89 1.83 0.15
C MET A 76 -9.82 2.36 -0.80
N SER A 77 -9.51 3.65 -0.70
CA SER A 77 -8.50 4.29 -1.55
C SER A 77 -7.10 3.74 -1.30
N ARG A 78 -6.74 3.51 -0.03
CA ARG A 78 -5.47 2.87 0.35
C ARG A 78 -5.40 1.44 -0.17
N GLU A 79 -6.47 0.66 -0.03
CA GLU A 79 -6.55 -0.71 -0.56
C GLU A 79 -6.34 -0.73 -2.08
N LEU A 80 -7.03 0.16 -2.80
CA LEU A 80 -6.91 0.29 -4.25
C LEU A 80 -5.48 0.62 -4.68
N LEU A 81 -4.83 1.60 -4.04
CA LEU A 81 -3.47 2.03 -4.38
C LEU A 81 -2.42 0.96 -4.06
N LYS A 82 -2.58 0.27 -2.94
CA LYS A 82 -1.63 -0.73 -2.46
C LYS A 82 -1.71 -2.04 -3.26
N ASN A 83 -2.91 -2.56 -3.47
CA ASN A 83 -3.13 -3.90 -4.04
C ASN A 83 -3.46 -3.87 -5.53
N HIS A 84 -3.83 -2.71 -6.07
CA HIS A 84 -4.13 -2.50 -7.49
C HIS A 84 -3.43 -1.24 -8.05
N PRO A 85 -2.09 -1.14 -7.94
CA PRO A 85 -1.33 0.08 -8.29
C PRO A 85 -1.49 0.50 -9.75
N ASP A 86 -1.90 -0.42 -10.62
CA ASP A 86 -2.20 -0.17 -12.04
C ASP A 86 -3.31 0.85 -12.26
N ILE A 87 -4.14 1.11 -11.24
CA ILE A 87 -5.17 2.16 -11.30
C ILE A 87 -4.56 3.54 -11.60
N LYS A 88 -3.33 3.78 -11.15
CA LYS A 88 -2.61 5.03 -11.41
C LYS A 88 -2.41 5.31 -12.89
N LYS A 89 -2.37 4.26 -13.74
CA LYS A 89 -2.31 4.41 -15.21
C LYS A 89 -3.53 5.15 -15.78
N PHE A 90 -4.63 5.20 -15.03
CA PHE A 90 -5.88 5.88 -15.40
C PHE A 90 -6.09 7.15 -14.59
N THR A 91 -5.89 7.12 -13.27
CA THR A 91 -6.19 8.26 -12.39
C THR A 91 -5.24 9.43 -12.55
N THR A 92 -4.03 9.21 -13.09
CA THR A 92 -3.05 10.27 -13.39
C THR A 92 -3.22 10.93 -14.75
N ILE A 93 -4.11 10.43 -15.60
CA ILE A 93 -4.39 11.03 -16.90
C ILE A 93 -5.05 12.39 -16.68
N TRP A 94 -4.45 13.46 -17.21
CA TRP A 94 -5.05 14.78 -17.21
C TRP A 94 -6.03 14.97 -18.37
N MET A 95 -5.60 14.68 -19.58
CA MET A 95 -6.41 14.70 -20.80
C MET A 95 -6.06 13.51 -21.67
N ASP A 96 -7.05 12.91 -22.30
CA ASP A 96 -6.87 11.79 -23.25
C ASP A 96 -8.06 11.74 -24.20
N THR A 97 -8.05 10.80 -25.11
CA THR A 97 -9.16 10.53 -26.05
C THR A 97 -9.54 9.05 -26.01
N ILE A 98 -10.78 8.77 -26.40
CA ILE A 98 -11.33 7.44 -26.64
C ILE A 98 -11.96 7.36 -28.03
N ARG A 99 -12.41 6.18 -28.44
CA ARG A 99 -13.06 5.94 -29.74
C ARG A 99 -12.21 6.44 -30.91
N ASN A 100 -10.91 6.05 -30.93
CA ASN A 100 -9.95 6.47 -31.96
C ASN A 100 -9.81 7.99 -32.12
N GLY A 101 -9.84 8.72 -31.01
CA GLY A 101 -9.68 10.19 -31.01
C GLY A 101 -10.98 10.97 -31.17
N ALA A 102 -12.12 10.30 -31.39
CA ALA A 102 -13.40 10.98 -31.63
C ALA A 102 -14.00 11.64 -30.39
N PHE A 103 -13.57 11.24 -29.17
CA PHE A 103 -14.11 11.80 -27.93
C PHE A 103 -13.00 12.16 -26.95
N GLY A 104 -12.95 13.44 -26.56
CA GLY A 104 -11.97 13.97 -25.61
C GLY A 104 -12.38 13.72 -24.17
N LEU A 105 -11.44 13.36 -23.32
CA LEU A 105 -11.60 13.22 -21.88
C LEU A 105 -10.76 14.29 -21.17
N SER A 106 -11.32 14.88 -20.11
CA SER A 106 -10.61 15.80 -19.22
C SER A 106 -10.85 15.39 -17.76
N ASN A 107 -9.79 15.32 -16.96
CA ASN A 107 -9.89 14.86 -15.59
C ASN A 107 -10.63 15.86 -14.71
N THR A 108 -11.63 15.36 -14.02
CA THR A 108 -12.40 16.14 -13.04
C THR A 108 -11.57 16.47 -11.79
N ASN A 109 -10.51 15.70 -11.52
CA ASN A 109 -9.56 15.92 -10.43
C ASN A 109 -8.43 16.87 -10.87
N LYS A 110 -8.60 18.17 -10.62
CA LYS A 110 -7.59 19.18 -10.96
C LYS A 110 -6.25 19.00 -10.25
N MET A 111 -6.18 18.25 -9.14
CA MET A 111 -4.92 17.99 -8.44
C MET A 111 -3.93 17.23 -9.32
N VAL A 112 -4.41 16.35 -10.20
CA VAL A 112 -3.58 15.62 -11.16
C VAL A 112 -2.69 16.54 -12.01
N ARG A 113 -3.17 17.74 -12.33
CA ARG A 113 -2.43 18.74 -13.10
C ARG A 113 -1.63 19.72 -12.23
N PHE A 114 -2.18 20.10 -11.06
CA PHE A 114 -1.72 21.28 -10.34
C PHE A 114 -1.13 20.98 -8.96
N TYR A 115 -1.05 19.70 -8.55
CA TYR A 115 -0.44 19.31 -7.28
C TYR A 115 0.70 18.32 -7.54
N SER A 116 1.91 18.68 -7.11
CA SER A 116 3.11 17.88 -7.33
C SER A 116 2.99 16.50 -6.66
N GLY A 117 3.22 15.45 -7.45
CA GLY A 117 3.16 14.06 -6.99
C GLY A 117 1.75 13.48 -6.95
N ALA A 118 0.71 14.19 -7.41
CA ALA A 118 -0.66 13.67 -7.42
C ALA A 118 -0.77 12.36 -8.23
N THR A 119 -1.32 11.31 -7.61
CA THR A 119 -1.56 9.98 -8.20
C THR A 119 -3.05 9.70 -8.45
N GLY A 120 -3.94 10.57 -8.00
CA GLY A 120 -5.39 10.43 -8.22
C GLY A 120 -6.19 11.08 -7.10
N LEU A 121 -7.34 10.56 -6.71
CA LEU A 121 -8.08 9.44 -7.25
C LEU A 121 -9.36 9.90 -7.94
N LYS A 122 -10.40 10.25 -7.14
CA LYS A 122 -11.76 10.47 -7.68
C LYS A 122 -12.49 11.64 -7.00
N THR A 123 -13.15 12.44 -7.83
CA THR A 123 -14.07 13.49 -7.38
C THR A 123 -15.52 12.95 -7.36
N GLY A 124 -16.35 13.50 -6.49
CA GLY A 124 -17.78 13.30 -6.47
C GLY A 124 -18.52 14.62 -6.23
N PHE A 125 -19.76 14.69 -6.69
CA PHE A 125 -20.67 15.78 -6.41
C PHE A 125 -22.12 15.32 -6.62
N THR A 126 -22.94 15.56 -5.63
CA THR A 126 -24.40 15.60 -5.76
C THR A 126 -24.90 16.78 -4.92
N SER A 127 -26.16 17.20 -5.11
CA SER A 127 -26.73 18.25 -4.30
C SER A 127 -26.83 17.88 -2.82
N GLY A 128 -27.05 16.60 -2.51
CA GLY A 128 -27.11 16.10 -1.14
C GLY A 128 -25.74 15.91 -0.49
N ALA A 129 -24.77 15.38 -1.23
CA ALA A 129 -23.44 15.09 -0.70
C ALA A 129 -22.47 16.27 -0.70
N GLY A 130 -22.74 17.33 -1.47
CA GLY A 130 -21.78 18.42 -1.69
C GLY A 130 -20.56 17.99 -2.50
N TYR A 131 -19.50 18.78 -2.48
CA TYR A 131 -18.28 18.49 -3.23
C TYR A 131 -17.37 17.54 -2.44
N CYS A 132 -17.11 16.35 -3.01
CA CYS A 132 -16.30 15.30 -2.41
C CYS A 132 -15.05 15.03 -3.24
N LEU A 133 -13.96 14.62 -2.58
CA LEU A 133 -12.70 14.24 -3.22
C LEU A 133 -11.96 13.21 -2.36
N SER A 134 -11.61 12.10 -2.96
CA SER A 134 -10.50 11.28 -2.51
C SER A 134 -9.29 11.65 -3.36
N ALA A 135 -8.27 12.24 -2.75
CA ALA A 135 -7.03 12.62 -3.41
C ALA A 135 -5.89 11.72 -2.92
N SER A 136 -4.95 11.42 -3.81
CA SER A 136 -3.70 10.74 -3.45
C SER A 136 -2.51 11.43 -4.09
N ALA A 137 -1.37 11.37 -3.40
CA ALA A 137 -0.11 11.87 -3.91
C ALA A 137 1.05 11.05 -3.33
N GLN A 138 2.14 10.95 -4.10
CA GLN A 138 3.36 10.24 -3.71
C GLN A 138 4.57 11.15 -3.85
N ARG A 139 5.40 11.21 -2.80
CA ARG A 139 6.69 11.91 -2.77
C ARG A 139 7.70 11.09 -1.98
N ASP A 140 8.90 10.96 -2.47
CA ASP A 140 10.00 10.25 -1.80
C ASP A 140 9.60 8.85 -1.28
N GLY A 141 8.83 8.12 -2.09
CA GLY A 141 8.30 6.79 -1.74
C GLY A 141 7.03 6.80 -0.86
N LEU A 142 6.80 7.86 -0.08
CA LEU A 142 5.59 7.99 0.75
C LEU A 142 4.37 8.35 -0.10
N GLU A 143 3.35 7.50 -0.07
CA GLU A 143 2.06 7.76 -0.70
C GLU A 143 0.99 8.05 0.35
N LEU A 144 0.32 9.19 0.21
CA LEU A 144 -0.71 9.67 1.11
C LEU A 144 -2.07 9.75 0.41
N VAL A 145 -3.13 9.51 1.19
CA VAL A 145 -4.52 9.71 0.78
C VAL A 145 -5.15 10.78 1.67
N ALA A 146 -5.83 11.73 1.05
CA ALA A 146 -6.65 12.74 1.73
C ALA A 146 -8.08 12.66 1.21
N VAL A 147 -9.04 12.58 2.12
CA VAL A 147 -10.46 12.52 1.76
C VAL A 147 -11.20 13.71 2.37
N VAL A 148 -11.90 14.43 1.51
CA VAL A 148 -12.78 15.54 1.88
C VAL A 148 -14.18 15.24 1.34
N MET A 149 -15.19 15.39 2.18
CA MET A 149 -16.60 15.18 1.86
C MET A 149 -17.41 16.40 2.28
N GLY A 150 -18.49 16.67 1.56
CA GLY A 150 -19.43 17.72 1.92
C GLY A 150 -18.88 19.16 1.82
N ALA A 151 -17.87 19.40 0.98
CA ALA A 151 -17.37 20.75 0.82
C ALA A 151 -18.38 21.65 0.06
N GLU A 152 -18.40 22.93 0.40
CA GLU A 152 -19.35 23.91 -0.16
C GLU A 152 -19.09 24.19 -1.65
N SER A 153 -17.86 24.02 -2.10
CA SER A 153 -17.48 24.26 -3.50
C SER A 153 -16.33 23.37 -3.97
N SER A 154 -16.19 23.31 -5.30
CA SER A 154 -15.05 22.60 -5.92
C SER A 154 -13.70 23.19 -5.49
N SER A 155 -13.58 24.50 -5.32
CA SER A 155 -12.34 25.14 -4.86
C SER A 155 -12.00 24.77 -3.41
N VAL A 156 -13.00 24.74 -2.53
CA VAL A 156 -12.83 24.39 -1.11
C VAL A 156 -12.35 22.95 -0.97
N ARG A 157 -12.96 21.97 -1.66
CA ARG A 157 -12.51 20.57 -1.56
C ARG A 157 -11.06 20.37 -2.02
N PHE A 158 -10.64 21.05 -3.11
CA PHE A 158 -9.24 20.96 -3.58
C PHE A 158 -8.27 21.63 -2.60
N ALA A 159 -8.62 22.80 -2.06
CA ALA A 159 -7.80 23.50 -1.08
C ALA A 159 -7.64 22.64 0.20
N ALA A 160 -8.71 22.06 0.71
CA ALA A 160 -8.68 21.21 1.89
C ALA A 160 -7.85 19.93 1.68
N CYS A 161 -8.03 19.22 0.55
CA CYS A 161 -7.20 18.07 0.23
C CYS A 161 -5.71 18.43 0.11
N LYS A 162 -5.40 19.58 -0.52
CA LYS A 162 -4.03 20.07 -0.61
C LYS A 162 -3.43 20.31 0.77
N GLN A 163 -4.15 21.01 1.66
CA GLN A 163 -3.68 21.25 3.04
C GLN A 163 -3.42 19.96 3.81
N LEU A 164 -4.30 18.96 3.70
CA LEU A 164 -4.12 17.66 4.34
C LEU A 164 -2.89 16.92 3.83
N LEU A 165 -2.69 16.90 2.51
CA LEU A 165 -1.51 16.27 1.90
C LEU A 165 -0.22 17.02 2.24
N ASP A 166 -0.24 18.36 2.18
CA ASP A 166 0.90 19.19 2.57
C ASP A 166 1.27 18.98 4.05
N TYR A 167 0.28 18.91 4.94
CA TYR A 167 0.47 18.54 6.34
C TYR A 167 1.13 17.15 6.46
N GLY A 168 0.61 16.15 5.76
CA GLY A 168 1.15 14.80 5.79
C GLY A 168 2.61 14.76 5.33
N PHE A 169 2.92 15.36 4.19
CA PHE A 169 4.29 15.42 3.66
C PHE A 169 5.23 16.33 4.48
N ALA A 170 4.71 17.32 5.18
CA ALA A 170 5.54 18.13 6.07
C ALA A 170 5.97 17.37 7.33
N ASN A 171 5.07 16.56 7.88
CA ASN A 171 5.27 15.93 9.20
C ASN A 171 5.75 14.48 9.14
N TYR A 172 5.49 13.75 8.06
CA TYR A 172 5.80 12.32 7.96
C TYR A 172 6.81 12.01 6.86
N ALA A 173 7.58 10.95 7.05
CA ALA A 173 8.51 10.41 6.06
C ALA A 173 8.61 8.89 6.20
N LEU A 174 9.11 8.23 5.17
CA LEU A 174 9.57 6.85 5.28
C LEU A 174 10.99 6.83 5.84
N TYR A 175 11.22 5.89 6.73
CA TYR A 175 12.52 5.53 7.26
C TYR A 175 12.79 4.08 6.92
N THR A 176 13.86 3.82 6.17
CA THR A 176 14.33 2.46 5.87
C THR A 176 15.50 2.17 6.78
N PRO A 177 15.35 1.25 7.74
CA PRO A 177 16.44 0.91 8.65
C PRO A 177 17.53 0.13 7.93
N GLU A 178 18.76 0.38 8.33
CA GLU A 178 19.92 -0.42 7.94
C GLU A 178 20.39 -1.25 9.13
N LEU A 179 20.96 -2.42 8.86
CA LEU A 179 21.57 -3.22 9.91
C LEU A 179 22.88 -2.56 10.37
N PRO A 180 23.06 -2.33 11.68
CA PRO A 180 24.31 -1.76 12.20
C PRO A 180 25.41 -2.83 12.24
N GLY A 181 26.03 -3.11 11.10
CA GLY A 181 27.13 -4.09 10.97
C GLY A 181 26.68 -5.48 10.50
N GLU A 182 27.61 -6.43 10.58
CA GLU A 182 27.35 -7.84 10.20
C GLU A 182 26.57 -8.55 11.31
N ALA A 183 25.38 -9.04 10.95
CA ALA A 183 24.53 -9.84 11.82
C ALA A 183 24.70 -11.33 11.43
N ARG A 184 25.48 -12.08 12.21
CA ARG A 184 25.74 -13.49 11.94
C ARG A 184 25.38 -14.34 13.16
N VAL A 185 24.67 -15.46 12.92
CA VAL A 185 24.28 -16.43 13.93
C VAL A 185 25.07 -17.73 13.74
N ALA A 186 25.62 -18.28 14.82
CA ALA A 186 26.33 -19.55 14.78
C ALA A 186 25.37 -20.74 14.51
N VAL A 187 25.80 -21.66 13.65
CA VAL A 187 24.97 -22.83 13.29
C VAL A 187 25.64 -24.13 13.80
N ARG A 188 24.96 -24.79 14.74
CA ARG A 188 25.40 -26.09 15.26
C ARG A 188 25.04 -27.18 14.26
N LEU A 189 25.99 -28.14 14.06
CA LEU A 189 25.82 -29.26 13.14
C LEU A 189 25.53 -28.86 11.69
N GLY A 190 25.89 -27.62 11.30
CA GLY A 190 25.74 -27.13 9.94
C GLY A 190 26.96 -27.46 9.07
N ARG A 191 26.76 -27.51 7.74
CA ARG A 191 27.86 -27.54 6.77
C ARG A 191 28.71 -26.27 6.83
N THR A 192 28.09 -25.14 7.20
CA THR A 192 28.77 -23.90 7.58
C THR A 192 28.61 -23.66 9.08
N ASP A 193 29.56 -22.93 9.69
CA ASP A 193 29.59 -22.63 11.13
C ASP A 193 28.69 -21.45 11.52
N GLY A 194 28.10 -20.76 10.54
CA GLY A 194 27.20 -19.64 10.76
C GLY A 194 26.42 -19.25 9.51
N VAL A 195 25.38 -18.44 9.70
CA VAL A 195 24.53 -17.88 8.67
C VAL A 195 24.29 -16.40 8.96
N ASN A 196 24.30 -15.57 7.90
CA ASN A 196 23.99 -14.16 8.03
C ASN A 196 22.48 -13.96 8.25
N ALA A 197 22.15 -13.03 9.11
CA ALA A 197 20.80 -12.56 9.33
C ALA A 197 20.58 -11.26 8.56
N VAL A 198 19.54 -11.23 7.74
CA VAL A 198 19.22 -10.09 6.85
C VAL A 198 17.78 -9.65 7.04
N LEU A 199 17.50 -8.37 6.72
CA LEU A 199 16.14 -7.89 6.52
C LEU A 199 15.65 -8.32 5.15
N ARG A 200 14.41 -8.82 5.05
CA ARG A 200 13.78 -9.16 3.77
C ARG A 200 12.48 -8.39 3.57
N GLY A 201 12.21 -8.06 2.30
CA GLY A 201 10.99 -7.36 1.90
C GLY A 201 11.09 -5.83 2.02
N ASP A 202 9.93 -5.19 1.99
CA ASP A 202 9.81 -3.75 2.22
C ASP A 202 9.84 -3.49 3.73
N ASN A 203 10.93 -2.92 4.19
CA ASN A 203 11.17 -2.62 5.60
C ASN A 203 11.01 -1.12 5.92
N ALA A 204 10.48 -0.34 4.98
CA ALA A 204 10.21 1.07 5.21
C ALA A 204 9.08 1.24 6.23
N ILE A 205 9.33 2.03 7.25
CA ILE A 205 8.36 2.37 8.30
C ILE A 205 7.99 3.85 8.22
N LEU A 206 6.74 4.17 8.53
CA LEU A 206 6.28 5.54 8.63
C LEU A 206 6.74 6.15 9.95
N VAL A 207 7.42 7.29 9.89
CA VAL A 207 7.91 8.01 11.07
C VAL A 207 7.54 9.49 10.98
N GLU A 208 7.41 10.14 12.13
CA GLU A 208 7.35 11.58 12.19
C GLU A 208 8.74 12.17 11.92
N LYS A 209 8.80 13.19 11.05
CA LYS A 209 10.09 13.81 10.68
C LYS A 209 10.85 14.38 11.89
N GLY A 210 10.10 14.87 12.88
CA GLY A 210 10.68 15.38 14.13
C GLY A 210 11.38 14.30 14.96
N GLU A 211 10.94 13.04 14.84
CA GLU A 211 11.51 11.91 15.59
C GLU A 211 12.73 11.29 14.90
N ARG A 212 12.95 11.58 13.61
CA ARG A 212 13.94 10.90 12.77
C ARG A 212 15.36 10.91 13.35
N ASN A 213 15.77 12.03 13.93
CA ASN A 213 17.12 12.16 14.51
C ASN A 213 17.29 11.41 15.85
N GLY A 214 16.19 11.01 16.48
CA GLY A 214 16.18 10.25 17.74
C GLY A 214 15.98 8.75 17.53
N ILE A 215 15.90 8.27 16.29
CA ILE A 215 15.71 6.86 15.99
C ILE A 215 16.97 6.08 16.35
N GLN A 216 16.79 5.03 17.13
CA GLN A 216 17.80 4.06 17.51
C GLN A 216 17.37 2.67 16.99
N THR A 217 18.37 1.90 16.57
CA THR A 217 18.18 0.52 16.13
C THR A 217 18.91 -0.43 17.07
N GLU A 218 18.24 -1.49 17.51
CA GLU A 218 18.79 -2.53 18.37
C GLU A 218 18.61 -3.88 17.71
N VAL A 219 19.70 -4.64 17.57
CA VAL A 219 19.70 -5.98 16.99
C VAL A 219 19.71 -7.00 18.11
N SER A 220 18.71 -7.88 18.13
CA SER A 220 18.68 -9.05 19.01
C SER A 220 18.72 -10.31 18.13
N LEU A 221 19.75 -11.13 18.30
CA LEU A 221 19.95 -12.38 17.55
C LEU A 221 19.90 -13.58 18.49
N GLU A 222 19.50 -14.73 17.95
CA GLU A 222 19.72 -16.02 18.60
C GLU A 222 21.24 -16.26 18.74
N GLU A 223 21.68 -16.73 19.90
CA GLU A 223 23.12 -17.05 20.10
C GLU A 223 23.56 -18.17 19.17
N THR A 224 22.75 -19.20 19.03
CA THR A 224 23.03 -20.36 18.16
C THR A 224 21.73 -20.98 17.65
N VAL A 225 21.76 -21.49 16.41
CA VAL A 225 20.70 -22.32 15.84
C VAL A 225 21.25 -23.67 15.43
N SER A 226 20.40 -24.69 15.33
CA SER A 226 20.79 -26.03 14.89
C SER A 226 20.38 -26.28 13.45
N ALA A 227 21.31 -26.86 12.66
CA ALA A 227 21.01 -27.26 11.28
C ALA A 227 20.03 -28.47 11.23
N PRO A 228 19.17 -28.54 10.19
CA PRO A 228 19.13 -27.65 9.02
C PRO A 228 18.43 -26.32 9.33
N VAL A 229 18.98 -25.24 8.80
CA VAL A 229 18.38 -23.90 8.87
C VAL A 229 17.88 -23.56 7.47
N PRO A 230 16.57 -23.45 7.23
CA PRO A 230 16.06 -23.06 5.92
C PRO A 230 16.34 -21.57 5.66
N GLU A 231 16.50 -21.21 4.38
CA GLU A 231 16.52 -19.82 3.96
C GLU A 231 15.24 -19.12 4.42
N GLY A 232 15.35 -17.90 4.94
CA GLY A 232 14.21 -17.16 5.50
C GLY A 232 13.80 -17.57 6.91
N ALA A 233 14.46 -18.53 7.55
CA ALA A 233 14.22 -18.86 8.95
C ALA A 233 14.53 -17.67 9.85
N ARG A 234 13.65 -17.39 10.82
CA ARG A 234 13.86 -16.30 11.78
C ARG A 234 15.09 -16.57 12.65
N LEU A 235 15.99 -15.58 12.71
CA LEU A 235 17.24 -15.63 13.46
C LEU A 235 17.30 -14.55 14.54
N GLY A 236 16.39 -13.59 14.51
CA GLY A 236 16.38 -12.50 15.45
C GLY A 236 15.37 -11.42 15.12
N THR A 237 15.59 -10.25 15.70
CA THR A 237 14.73 -9.09 15.51
C THR A 237 15.58 -7.81 15.47
N LEU A 238 15.27 -6.92 14.54
CA LEU A 238 15.72 -5.53 14.56
C LEU A 238 14.60 -4.70 15.19
N THR A 239 14.85 -4.14 16.37
CA THR A 239 13.95 -3.22 17.03
C THR A 239 14.32 -1.79 16.67
N ILE A 240 13.35 -1.02 16.18
CA ILE A 240 13.49 0.39 15.84
C ILE A 240 12.70 1.18 16.88
N ARG A 241 13.35 2.09 17.57
CA ARG A 241 12.72 2.86 18.65
C ARG A 241 13.16 4.32 18.64
N THR A 242 12.35 5.18 19.24
CA THR A 242 12.73 6.48 19.77
C THR A 242 12.92 6.36 21.28
N ASN A 243 13.36 7.45 21.96
CA ASN A 243 13.54 7.43 23.40
C ASN A 243 12.29 6.98 24.16
N ASP A 244 11.10 7.26 23.65
CA ASP A 244 9.83 7.10 24.36
C ASP A 244 9.02 5.87 23.92
N ARG A 245 9.29 5.30 22.72
CA ARG A 245 8.47 4.21 22.19
C ARG A 245 9.19 3.34 21.15
N VAL A 246 8.74 2.09 21.05
CA VAL A 246 9.09 1.19 19.94
C VAL A 246 8.25 1.60 18.73
N LEU A 247 8.91 1.88 17.60
CA LEU A 247 8.27 2.23 16.34
C LEU A 247 7.95 1.00 15.51
N ALA A 248 8.88 0.04 15.47
CA ALA A 248 8.70 -1.23 14.75
C ALA A 248 9.65 -2.31 15.26
N GLU A 249 9.24 -3.55 15.06
CA GLU A 249 10.08 -4.75 15.21
C GLU A 249 10.07 -5.51 13.88
N LEU A 250 11.25 -5.66 13.28
CA LEU A 250 11.42 -6.30 11.98
C LEU A 250 12.15 -7.63 12.16
N PRO A 251 11.67 -8.73 11.58
CA PRO A 251 12.33 -10.03 11.68
C PRO A 251 13.64 -10.03 10.91
N LEU A 252 14.69 -10.51 11.54
CA LEU A 252 15.94 -10.87 10.91
C LEU A 252 15.90 -12.34 10.55
N VAL A 253 16.17 -12.65 9.28
CA VAL A 253 16.01 -14.00 8.74
C VAL A 253 17.28 -14.49 8.07
N ALA A 254 17.44 -15.83 7.99
CA ALA A 254 18.58 -16.46 7.35
C ALA A 254 18.68 -16.03 5.87
N GLU A 255 19.84 -15.51 5.48
CA GLU A 255 20.14 -15.08 4.11
C GLU A 255 20.15 -16.28 3.14
N ALA A 256 20.63 -17.42 3.61
CA ALA A 256 20.73 -18.66 2.85
C ALA A 256 20.42 -19.88 3.73
N ALA A 257 20.07 -21.00 3.10
CA ALA A 257 19.90 -22.26 3.81
C ALA A 257 21.25 -22.81 4.27
N VAL A 258 21.26 -23.43 5.48
CA VAL A 258 22.41 -24.17 5.99
C VAL A 258 22.00 -25.65 6.21
N GLU A 259 22.53 -26.50 5.39
CA GLU A 259 22.30 -27.95 5.50
C GLU A 259 23.01 -28.56 6.73
N ARG A 260 22.46 -29.64 7.24
CA ARG A 260 23.10 -30.40 8.30
C ARG A 260 24.29 -31.17 7.75
N VAL A 261 25.39 -31.23 8.52
CA VAL A 261 26.52 -32.13 8.21
C VAL A 261 26.07 -33.60 8.21
N ASP A 262 26.49 -34.34 7.20
CA ASP A 262 26.32 -35.80 7.16
C ASP A 262 27.59 -36.51 7.66
N TRP A 263 27.55 -37.87 7.70
CA TRP A 263 28.67 -38.68 8.14
C TRP A 263 29.90 -38.51 7.23
N GLY A 264 29.71 -38.33 5.93
CA GLY A 264 30.79 -38.10 4.98
C GLY A 264 31.51 -36.78 5.24
N ASP A 265 30.74 -35.72 5.49
CA ASP A 265 31.25 -34.37 5.84
C ASP A 265 32.09 -34.43 7.14
N LEU A 266 31.63 -35.18 8.16
CA LEU A 266 32.34 -35.36 9.42
C LEU A 266 33.65 -36.13 9.23
N PHE A 267 33.62 -37.18 8.45
CA PHE A 267 34.81 -37.98 8.15
C PHE A 267 35.89 -37.16 7.44
N VAL A 268 35.50 -36.38 6.44
CA VAL A 268 36.44 -35.51 5.72
C VAL A 268 37.01 -34.40 6.64
N ARG A 269 36.18 -33.82 7.54
CA ARG A 269 36.67 -32.85 8.53
C ARG A 269 37.70 -33.42 9.49
N VAL A 270 37.47 -34.64 10.00
CA VAL A 270 38.41 -35.35 10.87
C VAL A 270 39.72 -35.65 10.15
N LEU A 271 39.64 -36.16 8.90
CA LEU A 271 40.84 -36.46 8.10
C LEU A 271 41.67 -35.17 7.85
N LYS A 272 41.04 -34.08 7.48
CA LYS A 272 41.75 -32.80 7.28
C LYS A 272 42.44 -32.30 8.56
N ARG A 273 41.78 -32.47 9.72
CA ARG A 273 42.34 -32.04 11.00
C ARG A 273 43.55 -32.86 11.42
N VAL A 274 43.51 -34.18 11.18
CA VAL A 274 44.63 -35.10 11.43
C VAL A 274 45.80 -34.81 10.47
N ALA A 275 45.52 -34.57 9.19
CA ALA A 275 46.56 -34.25 8.19
C ALA A 275 47.22 -32.87 8.37
N MET A 276 46.57 -31.93 9.06
CA MET A 276 47.14 -30.61 9.38
C MET A 276 47.83 -30.55 10.74
N ALA A 277 47.73 -31.59 11.56
CA ALA A 277 48.31 -31.67 12.90
C ALA A 277 49.64 -32.46 12.93
N GLY A 278 50.08 -33.03 11.79
CA GLY A 278 51.37 -33.66 11.56
C GLY A 278 52.21 -32.80 10.62
#